data_861313912b186c4a324694be91c1ac38
#
_entry.id   861313912b186c4a324694be91c1ac38
#
_cell.length_a   1.000
_cell.length_b   1.000
_cell.length_c   1.000
_cell.angle_alpha   90.00
_cell.angle_beta   90.00
_cell.angle_gamma   90.00
#
_symmetry.space_group_name_H-M   'P 1'
#
loop_
_entity.id
_entity.type
_entity.pdbx_description
1 polymer ?
#
loop_
_entity_poly.entity_id
_entity_poly.type
_entity_poly.pdbx_seq_one_letter_code
_entity_poly.pdbx_strand_id
1 'polypeptide(L)'
;MPGPEKVPLDTDVAWIHGSPSPRHLSDPPLQVHHLAPGTVLIRQSKDLTYEAPFILLLLGDDRALLLDTGAVDGAELRATVDRLVADHTATRTGDTAYDLVVAHTHGHGDHVAGDAAFADRPHTTVVGRDRADVVAHFGFTDWPSEVVTVDLGGRPLEVFGIPGHHAASIAVHDARTGLLHTGDTVYPGRIYVEDPTALLDTLDRLVAFAEQRGVEHVLGCHVEMTRRPGRDYPLGSRYQPDEPSPFMTVDRLRAARDAFRTVADRPGIHRFDDIVFCVGTGPRVLVPLQARALVEQVRWRLGLLARRPST
;
A
#
# COMPACT_ATOMS: atom_id res chain seq x y z
N MET A 1 3.47 6.44 31.30
CA MET A 1 2.00 6.48 31.24
C MET A 1 1.58 5.60 30.08
N PRO A 2 0.58 4.72 30.21
CA PRO A 2 0.04 4.03 29.04
C PRO A 2 -0.41 5.08 28.03
N GLY A 3 -0.11 4.87 26.75
CA GLY A 3 -0.57 5.73 25.66
C GLY A 3 -2.11 5.72 25.58
N PRO A 4 -2.73 6.64 24.82
CA PRO A 4 -4.16 6.64 24.61
C PRO A 4 -4.61 5.26 24.10
N GLU A 5 -5.78 4.82 24.56
CA GLU A 5 -6.39 3.57 24.09
C GLU A 5 -6.62 3.65 22.59
N LYS A 6 -6.11 2.66 21.85
CA LYS A 6 -6.21 2.62 20.39
C LYS A 6 -7.60 2.17 19.96
N VAL A 7 -8.05 2.69 18.83
CA VAL A 7 -9.27 2.22 18.17
C VAL A 7 -8.92 0.96 17.37
N PRO A 8 -9.53 -0.20 17.69
CA PRO A 8 -9.22 -1.44 17.00
C PRO A 8 -9.64 -1.37 15.54
N LEU A 9 -8.83 -1.99 14.66
CA LEU A 9 -9.13 -2.13 13.24
C LEU A 9 -9.93 -3.41 12.98
N ASP A 10 -10.96 -3.33 12.15
CA ASP A 10 -11.61 -4.49 11.54
C ASP A 10 -10.74 -5.00 10.39
N THR A 11 -9.91 -6.00 10.67
CA THR A 11 -8.99 -6.62 9.71
C THR A 11 -9.48 -7.95 9.16
N ASP A 12 -10.64 -8.45 9.60
CA ASP A 12 -11.24 -9.70 9.12
C ASP A 12 -12.09 -9.45 7.87
N VAL A 13 -11.41 -9.29 6.74
CA VAL A 13 -12.00 -8.88 5.47
C VAL A 13 -11.73 -9.90 4.39
N ALA A 14 -12.80 -10.35 3.72
CA ALA A 14 -12.69 -11.09 2.47
C ALA A 14 -12.48 -10.09 1.31
N TRP A 15 -11.25 -9.92 0.89
CA TRP A 15 -10.91 -9.02 -0.20
C TRP A 15 -11.25 -9.61 -1.56
N ILE A 16 -11.70 -8.72 -2.49
CA ILE A 16 -11.79 -9.07 -3.92
C ILE A 16 -10.41 -9.51 -4.41
N HIS A 17 -10.37 -10.52 -5.26
CA HIS A 17 -9.11 -11.16 -5.66
C HIS A 17 -9.03 -11.47 -7.15
N GLY A 18 -9.92 -10.85 -7.94
CA GLY A 18 -10.01 -11.00 -9.38
C GLY A 18 -10.81 -12.23 -9.83
N SER A 19 -10.96 -12.36 -11.12
CA SER A 19 -11.74 -13.39 -11.76
C SER A 19 -10.86 -14.41 -12.48
N PRO A 20 -11.25 -15.71 -12.51
CA PRO A 20 -10.41 -16.77 -13.08
C PRO A 20 -10.27 -16.71 -14.60
N SER A 21 -11.04 -15.85 -15.26
CA SER A 21 -11.08 -15.71 -16.72
C SER A 21 -11.64 -14.34 -17.12
N PRO A 22 -11.16 -13.75 -18.22
CA PRO A 22 -11.72 -12.49 -18.75
C PRO A 22 -13.15 -12.62 -19.26
N ARG A 23 -13.67 -13.84 -19.38
CA ARG A 23 -15.05 -14.11 -19.82
C ARG A 23 -16.07 -14.00 -18.69
N HIS A 24 -15.64 -13.98 -17.46
CA HIS A 24 -16.48 -13.99 -16.27
C HIS A 24 -15.86 -13.08 -15.21
N LEU A 25 -15.81 -11.76 -15.51
CA LEU A 25 -15.40 -10.75 -14.56
C LEU A 25 -16.52 -10.55 -13.53
N SER A 26 -16.21 -10.64 -12.26
CA SER A 26 -17.20 -10.63 -11.18
C SER A 26 -16.93 -9.62 -10.08
N ASP A 27 -15.70 -9.14 -9.97
CA ASP A 27 -15.35 -8.18 -8.94
C ASP A 27 -15.83 -6.76 -9.29
N PRO A 28 -16.32 -5.98 -8.31
CA PRO A 28 -16.59 -4.57 -8.53
C PRO A 28 -15.27 -3.83 -8.82
N PRO A 29 -15.30 -2.65 -9.46
CA PRO A 29 -14.12 -1.85 -9.73
C PRO A 29 -13.28 -1.55 -8.47
N LEU A 30 -13.96 -1.24 -7.38
CA LEU A 30 -13.38 -0.95 -6.07
C LEU A 30 -14.14 -1.72 -5.00
N GLN A 31 -13.40 -2.23 -4.02
CA GLN A 31 -13.97 -2.67 -2.74
C GLN A 31 -13.57 -1.66 -1.66
N VAL A 32 -14.56 -1.13 -0.96
CA VAL A 32 -14.40 -0.18 0.14
C VAL A 32 -14.63 -0.89 1.46
N HIS A 33 -13.73 -0.76 2.41
CA HIS A 33 -13.89 -1.31 3.75
C HIS A 33 -13.51 -0.27 4.81
N HIS A 34 -14.40 -0.08 5.78
CA HIS A 34 -14.18 0.78 6.94
C HIS A 34 -13.44 0.00 8.03
N LEU A 35 -12.12 0.19 8.10
CA LEU A 35 -11.28 -0.46 9.13
C LEU A 35 -11.61 0.02 10.54
N ALA A 36 -11.92 1.32 10.68
CA ALA A 36 -12.33 1.98 11.91
C ALA A 36 -13.04 3.31 11.55
N PRO A 37 -13.68 3.99 12.49
CA PRO A 37 -14.23 5.33 12.25
C PRO A 37 -13.18 6.28 11.68
N GLY A 38 -13.42 6.80 10.47
CA GLY A 38 -12.49 7.69 9.77
C GLY A 38 -11.26 6.99 9.17
N THR A 39 -11.18 5.67 9.15
CA THR A 39 -10.10 4.88 8.52
C THR A 39 -10.70 3.95 7.50
N VAL A 40 -10.46 4.21 6.22
CA VAL A 40 -11.06 3.47 5.11
C VAL A 40 -9.95 2.90 4.22
N LEU A 41 -10.01 1.59 3.95
CA LEU A 41 -9.13 0.93 3.00
C LEU A 41 -9.93 0.58 1.74
N ILE A 42 -9.39 0.96 0.58
CA ILE A 42 -10.01 0.76 -0.72
C ILE A 42 -9.08 -0.14 -1.53
N ARG A 43 -9.60 -1.21 -2.09
CA ARG A 43 -8.87 -2.08 -3.00
C ARG A 43 -9.37 -1.92 -4.42
N GLN A 44 -8.46 -1.69 -5.37
CA GLN A 44 -8.77 -1.78 -6.80
C GLN A 44 -8.90 -3.24 -7.23
N SER A 45 -9.78 -3.49 -8.19
CA SER A 45 -10.02 -4.84 -8.69
C SER A 45 -8.89 -5.34 -9.59
N LYS A 46 -8.52 -6.62 -9.44
CA LYS A 46 -7.64 -7.32 -10.39
C LYS A 46 -8.30 -7.54 -11.76
N ASP A 47 -9.60 -7.34 -11.87
CA ASP A 47 -10.31 -7.34 -13.15
C ASP A 47 -10.02 -6.06 -13.96
N LEU A 48 -9.62 -4.95 -13.30
CA LEU A 48 -9.20 -3.71 -13.94
C LEU A 48 -7.69 -3.67 -14.19
N THR A 49 -6.91 -3.99 -13.17
CA THR A 49 -5.45 -3.99 -13.20
C THR A 49 -4.90 -5.16 -12.40
N TYR A 50 -3.83 -5.80 -12.88
CA TYR A 50 -3.23 -6.90 -12.13
C TYR A 50 -2.54 -6.44 -10.84
N GLU A 51 -2.18 -5.17 -10.76
CA GLU A 51 -1.53 -4.57 -9.59
C GLU A 51 -2.49 -4.48 -8.42
N ALA A 52 -3.73 -4.02 -8.66
CA ALA A 52 -4.81 -3.93 -7.68
C ALA A 52 -4.36 -3.41 -6.31
N PRO A 53 -3.79 -2.19 -6.26
CA PRO A 53 -3.24 -1.65 -5.02
C PRO A 53 -4.33 -1.39 -3.98
N PHE A 54 -3.93 -1.43 -2.73
CA PHE A 54 -4.70 -0.91 -1.61
C PHE A 54 -4.43 0.59 -1.48
N ILE A 55 -5.48 1.37 -1.32
CA ILE A 55 -5.50 2.83 -1.22
C ILE A 55 -6.06 3.18 0.14
N LEU A 56 -5.38 4.01 0.93
CA LEU A 56 -5.79 4.35 2.28
C LEU A 56 -6.37 5.77 2.33
N LEU A 57 -7.59 5.91 2.88
CA LEU A 57 -8.21 7.20 3.18
C LEU A 57 -8.32 7.38 4.69
N LEU A 58 -7.69 8.43 5.21
CA LEU A 58 -7.73 8.84 6.61
C LEU A 58 -8.49 10.16 6.74
N LEU A 59 -9.55 10.16 7.54
CA LEU A 59 -10.44 11.28 7.76
C LEU A 59 -10.21 11.83 9.17
N GLY A 60 -9.88 13.11 9.27
CA GLY A 60 -9.81 13.86 10.53
C GLY A 60 -10.96 14.86 10.65
N ASP A 61 -10.90 15.73 11.65
CA ASP A 61 -11.96 16.73 11.85
C ASP A 61 -11.88 17.89 10.85
N ASP A 62 -10.67 18.25 10.36
CA ASP A 62 -10.47 19.42 9.51
C ASP A 62 -10.17 19.06 8.05
N ARG A 63 -9.52 17.91 7.83
CA ARG A 63 -9.08 17.47 6.50
C ARG A 63 -8.94 15.96 6.42
N ALA A 64 -8.84 15.46 5.18
CA ALA A 64 -8.52 14.07 4.88
C ALA A 64 -7.13 13.93 4.23
N LEU A 65 -6.54 12.75 4.41
CA LEU A 65 -5.38 12.27 3.63
C LEU A 65 -5.83 11.05 2.81
N LEU A 66 -5.75 11.16 1.48
CA LEU A 66 -5.81 10.03 0.57
C LEU A 66 -4.38 9.63 0.23
N LEU A 67 -4.00 8.41 0.52
CA LEU A 67 -2.68 7.87 0.25
C LEU A 67 -2.77 6.94 -0.96
N ASP A 68 -2.22 7.37 -2.08
CA ASP A 68 -2.26 6.83 -3.42
C ASP A 68 -3.59 7.07 -4.19
N THR A 69 -3.49 7.02 -5.53
CA THR A 69 -4.63 7.15 -6.45
C THR A 69 -4.82 5.93 -7.35
N GLY A 70 -4.00 4.90 -7.12
CA GLY A 70 -4.13 3.60 -7.79
C GLY A 70 -3.50 3.50 -9.17
N ALA A 71 -3.80 2.40 -9.85
CA ALA A 71 -3.15 1.94 -11.08
C ALA A 71 -3.97 2.18 -12.36
N VAL A 72 -5.14 2.82 -12.25
CA VAL A 72 -6.03 3.11 -13.38
C VAL A 72 -6.55 4.55 -13.30
N ASP A 73 -7.29 4.98 -14.32
CA ASP A 73 -8.03 6.24 -14.29
C ASP A 73 -8.79 6.40 -12.96
N GLY A 74 -8.63 7.55 -12.33
CA GLY A 74 -9.12 7.81 -10.98
C GLY A 74 -10.60 8.19 -10.86
N ALA A 75 -11.40 8.18 -11.94
CA ALA A 75 -12.78 8.68 -11.93
C ALA A 75 -13.66 7.96 -10.89
N GLU A 76 -13.61 6.62 -10.85
CA GLU A 76 -14.37 5.82 -9.89
C GLU A 76 -13.87 6.03 -8.46
N LEU A 77 -12.55 6.10 -8.28
CA LEU A 77 -11.93 6.39 -6.98
C LEU A 77 -12.33 7.78 -6.50
N ARG A 78 -12.29 8.80 -7.38
CA ARG A 78 -12.69 10.16 -7.05
C ARG A 78 -14.15 10.22 -6.58
N ALA A 79 -15.07 9.60 -7.31
CA ALA A 79 -16.48 9.55 -6.92
C ALA A 79 -16.68 8.84 -5.57
N THR A 80 -15.91 7.80 -5.32
CA THR A 80 -15.95 7.06 -4.05
C THR A 80 -15.41 7.91 -2.90
N VAL A 81 -14.28 8.59 -3.07
CA VAL A 81 -13.69 9.49 -2.07
C VAL A 81 -14.63 10.67 -1.77
N ASP A 82 -15.25 11.28 -2.81
CA ASP A 82 -16.18 12.38 -2.62
C ASP A 82 -17.38 11.97 -1.76
N ARG A 83 -17.94 10.76 -1.99
CA ARG A 83 -19.02 10.23 -1.16
C ARG A 83 -18.57 9.98 0.28
N LEU A 84 -17.41 9.34 0.49
CA LEU A 84 -16.88 9.07 1.82
C LEU A 84 -16.60 10.35 2.62
N VAL A 85 -16.07 11.37 1.96
CA VAL A 85 -15.86 12.70 2.56
C VAL A 85 -17.21 13.36 2.89
N ALA A 86 -18.17 13.32 1.97
CA ALA A 86 -19.51 13.88 2.21
C ALA A 86 -20.22 13.20 3.39
N ASP A 87 -20.17 11.87 3.47
CA ASP A 87 -20.74 11.09 4.58
C ASP A 87 -20.06 11.44 5.92
N HIS A 88 -18.74 11.59 5.93
CA HIS A 88 -17.98 11.96 7.12
C HIS A 88 -18.31 13.38 7.60
N THR A 89 -18.52 14.31 6.68
CA THR A 89 -18.78 15.72 6.99
C THR A 89 -20.25 16.05 7.18
N ALA A 90 -21.17 15.13 6.90
CA ALA A 90 -22.62 15.37 6.92
C ALA A 90 -23.18 15.86 8.28
N THR A 91 -22.52 15.50 9.39
CA THR A 91 -22.93 15.89 10.74
C THR A 91 -22.19 17.10 11.28
N ARG A 92 -21.27 17.69 10.50
CA ARG A 92 -20.50 18.87 10.94
C ARG A 92 -21.39 20.11 10.93
N THR A 93 -21.29 20.90 11.98
CA THR A 93 -21.95 22.21 12.07
C THR A 93 -20.94 23.30 11.68
N GLY A 94 -21.25 24.09 10.67
CA GLY A 94 -20.43 25.20 10.18
C GLY A 94 -20.09 25.09 8.68
N ASP A 95 -19.80 26.22 8.08
CA ASP A 95 -19.51 26.37 6.63
C ASP A 95 -17.99 26.37 6.38
N THR A 96 -17.23 25.59 7.14
CA THR A 96 -15.78 25.47 6.95
C THR A 96 -15.49 24.43 5.86
N ALA A 97 -14.70 24.84 4.87
CA ALA A 97 -14.21 23.95 3.83
C ALA A 97 -13.48 22.74 4.46
N TYR A 98 -13.65 21.56 3.86
CA TYR A 98 -12.96 20.34 4.25
C TYR A 98 -11.91 19.99 3.19
N ASP A 99 -10.65 20.10 3.57
CA ASP A 99 -9.54 19.91 2.65
C ASP A 99 -9.22 18.43 2.44
N LEU A 100 -8.78 18.09 1.23
CA LEU A 100 -8.23 16.79 0.88
C LEU A 100 -6.76 16.94 0.49
N VAL A 101 -5.88 16.21 1.15
CA VAL A 101 -4.51 16.01 0.69
C VAL A 101 -4.44 14.66 0.00
N VAL A 102 -4.05 14.65 -1.27
CA VAL A 102 -3.71 13.44 -2.03
C VAL A 102 -2.20 13.33 -2.04
N ALA A 103 -1.67 12.37 -1.32
CA ALA A 103 -0.24 12.09 -1.27
C ALA A 103 0.02 10.65 -1.73
N HIS A 104 1.29 10.33 -2.02
CA HIS A 104 1.65 9.03 -2.54
C HIS A 104 2.63 8.34 -1.60
N THR A 105 2.44 7.03 -1.44
CA THR A 105 3.46 6.20 -0.78
C THR A 105 4.78 6.29 -1.52
N HIS A 106 4.72 6.38 -2.86
CA HIS A 106 5.86 6.63 -3.75
C HIS A 106 5.38 6.94 -5.20
N GLY A 107 6.31 7.22 -6.11
CA GLY A 107 6.01 7.75 -7.45
C GLY A 107 5.78 6.72 -8.56
N HIS A 108 5.64 5.41 -8.30
CA HIS A 108 5.38 4.42 -9.34
C HIS A 108 3.98 4.55 -9.94
N GLY A 109 3.81 4.12 -11.20
CA GLY A 109 2.62 4.36 -12.00
C GLY A 109 1.33 3.80 -11.41
N ASP A 110 1.40 2.71 -10.68
CA ASP A 110 0.27 2.05 -10.05
C ASP A 110 -0.21 2.71 -8.74
N HIS A 111 0.49 3.76 -8.30
CA HIS A 111 0.11 4.56 -7.14
C HIS A 111 -0.40 5.96 -7.50
N VAL A 112 -0.15 6.41 -8.73
CA VAL A 112 -0.35 7.81 -9.17
C VAL A 112 -1.21 7.94 -10.42
N ALA A 113 -1.69 6.83 -11.00
CA ALA A 113 -2.40 6.87 -12.28
C ALA A 113 -3.71 7.66 -12.23
N GLY A 114 -4.35 7.75 -11.07
CA GLY A 114 -5.60 8.47 -10.87
C GLY A 114 -5.47 9.95 -10.52
N ASP A 115 -4.26 10.52 -10.40
CA ASP A 115 -4.02 11.91 -9.95
C ASP A 115 -4.83 12.94 -10.74
N ALA A 116 -4.94 12.76 -12.06
CA ALA A 116 -5.65 13.69 -12.93
C ALA A 116 -7.13 13.87 -12.52
N ALA A 117 -7.75 12.86 -11.94
CA ALA A 117 -9.13 12.94 -11.47
C ALA A 117 -9.29 13.85 -10.23
N PHE A 118 -8.21 14.15 -9.51
CA PHE A 118 -8.22 14.99 -8.33
C PHE A 118 -7.72 16.42 -8.59
N ALA A 119 -7.14 16.70 -9.75
CA ALA A 119 -6.50 17.96 -10.07
C ALA A 119 -7.46 19.17 -10.05
N ASP A 120 -8.72 18.99 -10.41
CA ASP A 120 -9.76 20.01 -10.46
C ASP A 120 -10.73 19.96 -9.25
N ARG A 121 -10.46 19.08 -8.28
CA ARG A 121 -11.29 18.96 -7.08
C ARG A 121 -11.11 20.20 -6.19
N PRO A 122 -12.19 20.92 -5.82
CA PRO A 122 -12.10 22.01 -4.86
C PRO A 122 -11.47 21.55 -3.54
N HIS A 123 -10.74 22.44 -2.87
CA HIS A 123 -10.11 22.17 -1.56
C HIS A 123 -9.23 20.92 -1.58
N THR A 124 -8.45 20.73 -2.66
CA THR A 124 -7.59 19.57 -2.81
C THR A 124 -6.17 19.97 -3.17
N THR A 125 -5.22 19.38 -2.49
CA THR A 125 -3.80 19.45 -2.84
C THR A 125 -3.35 18.08 -3.28
N VAL A 126 -2.86 17.94 -4.51
CA VAL A 126 -2.17 16.75 -4.99
C VAL A 126 -0.68 16.96 -4.84
N VAL A 127 -0.05 16.16 -4.00
CA VAL A 127 1.40 16.26 -3.72
C VAL A 127 2.18 15.70 -4.89
N GLY A 128 3.26 16.37 -5.28
CA GLY A 128 4.15 15.87 -6.34
C GLY A 128 4.82 14.54 -5.95
N ARG A 129 5.31 13.83 -6.96
CA ARG A 129 5.77 12.42 -6.83
C ARG A 129 7.26 12.30 -6.52
N ASP A 130 8.01 13.35 -6.82
CA ASP A 130 9.45 13.35 -6.64
C ASP A 130 9.82 13.61 -5.18
N ARG A 131 10.98 13.10 -4.78
CA ARG A 131 11.48 13.31 -3.41
C ARG A 131 11.50 14.81 -3.00
N ALA A 132 11.83 15.71 -3.92
CA ALA A 132 11.87 17.13 -3.64
C ALA A 132 10.48 17.68 -3.30
N ASP A 133 9.45 17.25 -4.01
CA ASP A 133 8.07 17.66 -3.77
C ASP A 133 7.56 17.11 -2.45
N VAL A 134 7.84 15.85 -2.16
CA VAL A 134 7.48 15.18 -0.89
C VAL A 134 8.15 15.89 0.30
N VAL A 135 9.46 16.16 0.19
CA VAL A 135 10.22 16.87 1.21
C VAL A 135 9.65 18.27 1.45
N ALA A 136 9.35 19.01 0.38
CA ALA A 136 8.80 20.36 0.47
C ALA A 136 7.38 20.38 1.08
N HIS A 137 6.50 19.44 0.66
CA HIS A 137 5.12 19.38 1.12
C HIS A 137 5.01 19.04 2.62
N PHE A 138 5.74 18.03 3.06
CA PHE A 138 5.71 17.59 4.47
C PHE A 138 6.64 18.40 5.38
N GLY A 139 7.52 19.23 4.80
CA GLY A 139 8.43 20.09 5.56
C GLY A 139 9.62 19.34 6.18
N PHE A 140 10.07 18.25 5.55
CA PHE A 140 11.26 17.54 6.03
C PHE A 140 12.51 18.41 5.95
N THR A 141 13.28 18.44 7.02
CA THR A 141 14.59 19.12 7.12
C THR A 141 15.74 18.12 7.10
N ASP A 142 15.52 16.88 7.52
CA ASP A 142 16.48 15.78 7.53
C ASP A 142 15.87 14.50 6.95
N TRP A 143 15.87 14.43 5.61
CA TRP A 143 15.41 13.25 4.88
C TRP A 143 16.47 12.14 4.85
N PRO A 144 16.14 10.89 5.12
CA PRO A 144 14.84 10.32 5.47
C PRO A 144 14.66 10.09 6.98
N SER A 145 15.53 10.68 7.82
CA SER A 145 15.65 10.32 9.25
C SER A 145 14.59 10.98 10.11
N GLU A 146 14.10 12.14 9.69
CA GLU A 146 13.11 12.91 10.44
C GLU A 146 11.72 12.26 10.38
N VAL A 147 11.01 12.33 11.51
CA VAL A 147 9.58 12.01 11.61
C VAL A 147 8.82 13.32 11.73
N VAL A 148 8.00 13.66 10.75
CA VAL A 148 7.15 14.84 10.77
C VAL A 148 5.73 14.51 11.19
N THR A 149 5.05 15.45 11.85
CA THR A 149 3.66 15.28 12.25
C THR A 149 2.74 16.07 11.33
N VAL A 150 1.72 15.39 10.78
CA VAL A 150 0.65 15.96 9.97
C VAL A 150 -0.65 15.79 10.72
N ASP A 151 -1.24 16.88 11.21
CA ASP A 151 -2.54 16.81 11.89
C ASP A 151 -3.68 16.98 10.90
N LEU A 152 -4.63 16.03 10.93
CA LEU A 152 -5.84 16.09 10.12
C LEU A 152 -7.03 16.78 10.85
N GLY A 153 -6.77 17.41 11.98
CA GLY A 153 -7.77 17.91 12.93
C GLY A 153 -8.06 16.86 13.99
N GLY A 154 -7.36 16.95 15.13
CA GLY A 154 -7.47 15.99 16.21
C GLY A 154 -6.98 14.56 15.89
N ARG A 155 -6.34 14.38 14.71
CA ARG A 155 -5.76 13.11 14.28
C ARG A 155 -4.34 13.34 13.74
N PRO A 156 -3.35 13.41 14.63
CA PRO A 156 -1.95 13.55 14.24
C PRO A 156 -1.44 12.24 13.62
N LEU A 157 -0.86 12.35 12.43
CA LEU A 157 -0.16 11.29 11.72
C LEU A 157 1.34 11.53 11.78
N GLU A 158 2.13 10.49 11.95
CA GLU A 158 3.58 10.55 11.83
C GLU A 158 3.99 10.08 10.43
N VAL A 159 4.71 10.92 9.69
CA VAL A 159 5.16 10.67 8.32
C VAL A 159 6.69 10.70 8.29
N PHE A 160 7.33 9.73 7.64
CA PHE A 160 8.79 9.67 7.52
C PHE A 160 9.23 8.95 6.24
N GLY A 161 10.46 9.27 5.79
CA GLY A 161 11.03 8.67 4.59
C GLY A 161 11.44 7.21 4.79
N ILE A 162 11.13 6.37 3.80
CA ILE A 162 11.49 4.93 3.77
C ILE A 162 12.07 4.52 2.41
N PRO A 163 13.17 5.17 1.94
CA PRO A 163 13.76 4.84 0.65
C PRO A 163 14.31 3.42 0.59
N GLY A 164 14.48 2.90 -0.64
CA GLY A 164 15.04 1.57 -0.90
C GLY A 164 14.28 0.80 -1.97
N HIS A 165 12.94 0.81 -1.91
CA HIS A 165 12.08 0.44 -3.03
C HIS A 165 12.00 1.59 -4.05
N HIS A 166 11.77 2.81 -3.59
CA HIS A 166 11.79 4.04 -4.40
C HIS A 166 12.34 5.19 -3.55
N ALA A 167 13.05 6.14 -4.18
CA ALA A 167 13.76 7.22 -3.48
C ALA A 167 12.84 8.21 -2.72
N ALA A 168 11.58 8.33 -3.14
CA ALA A 168 10.58 9.20 -2.52
C ALA A 168 9.59 8.45 -1.60
N SER A 169 9.85 7.18 -1.29
CA SER A 169 8.93 6.37 -0.46
C SER A 169 8.76 6.95 0.93
N ILE A 170 7.50 7.01 1.39
CA ILE A 170 7.13 7.42 2.75
C ILE A 170 6.34 6.33 3.47
N ALA A 171 6.48 6.29 4.79
CA ALA A 171 5.58 5.61 5.70
C ALA A 171 4.66 6.61 6.39
N VAL A 172 3.44 6.16 6.70
CA VAL A 172 2.46 6.93 7.47
C VAL A 172 2.00 6.09 8.65
N HIS A 173 2.20 6.62 9.85
CA HIS A 173 1.73 5.99 11.09
C HIS A 173 0.56 6.77 11.67
N ASP A 174 -0.52 6.07 11.95
CA ASP A 174 -1.67 6.56 12.68
C ASP A 174 -1.68 5.99 14.10
N ALA A 175 -1.26 6.79 15.07
CA ALA A 175 -1.19 6.38 16.47
C ALA A 175 -2.57 6.04 17.06
N ARG A 176 -3.65 6.61 16.50
CA ARG A 176 -5.03 6.36 16.92
C ARG A 176 -5.44 4.90 16.71
N THR A 177 -4.96 4.28 15.65
CA THR A 177 -5.31 2.90 15.29
C THR A 177 -4.14 1.92 15.43
N GLY A 178 -2.92 2.44 15.62
CA GLY A 178 -1.72 1.62 15.61
C GLY A 178 -1.35 1.08 14.24
N LEU A 179 -1.87 1.71 13.16
CA LEU A 179 -1.58 1.33 11.77
C LEU A 179 -0.32 2.03 11.27
N LEU A 180 0.62 1.25 10.74
CA LEU A 180 1.78 1.73 10.00
C LEU A 180 1.64 1.32 8.53
N HIS A 181 1.41 2.29 7.64
CA HIS A 181 1.38 2.07 6.20
C HIS A 181 2.77 2.24 5.61
N THR A 182 3.25 1.25 4.85
CA THR A 182 4.62 1.16 4.36
C THR A 182 4.74 1.15 2.83
N GLY A 183 3.64 1.43 2.11
CA GLY A 183 3.65 1.38 0.66
C GLY A 183 4.19 0.05 0.13
N ASP A 184 5.11 0.14 -0.82
CA ASP A 184 5.74 -1.03 -1.44
C ASP A 184 7.09 -1.40 -0.81
N THR A 185 7.41 -0.80 0.32
CA THR A 185 8.65 -1.13 1.05
C THR A 185 8.52 -2.44 1.80
N VAL A 186 7.34 -2.74 2.39
CA VAL A 186 7.07 -4.02 3.07
C VAL A 186 5.60 -4.41 2.90
N TYR A 187 5.35 -5.56 2.28
CA TYR A 187 4.03 -6.18 2.13
C TYR A 187 4.17 -7.68 1.86
N PRO A 188 3.11 -8.49 1.98
CA PRO A 188 3.15 -9.92 1.63
C PRO A 188 3.24 -10.10 0.11
N GLY A 189 4.41 -9.91 -0.47
CA GLY A 189 4.60 -9.91 -1.93
C GLY A 189 6.05 -9.76 -2.35
N ARG A 190 6.24 -9.25 -3.58
CA ARG A 190 7.55 -9.04 -4.20
C ARG A 190 8.03 -7.61 -4.03
N ILE A 191 8.97 -7.41 -3.15
CA ILE A 191 9.62 -6.12 -2.95
C ILE A 191 10.71 -5.96 -4.00
N TYR A 192 10.51 -5.01 -4.91
CA TYR A 192 11.52 -4.60 -5.88
C TYR A 192 12.48 -3.63 -5.21
N VAL A 193 13.77 -3.99 -5.19
CA VAL A 193 14.77 -3.24 -4.44
C VAL A 193 15.63 -2.46 -5.41
N GLU A 194 15.47 -1.12 -5.42
CA GLU A 194 16.28 -0.21 -6.23
C GLU A 194 17.61 0.12 -5.55
N ASP A 195 17.56 0.40 -4.23
CA ASP A 195 18.73 0.69 -3.40
C ASP A 195 18.77 -0.27 -2.18
N PRO A 196 19.57 -1.33 -2.25
CA PRO A 196 19.67 -2.30 -1.16
C PRO A 196 20.23 -1.73 0.15
N THR A 197 21.12 -0.75 0.08
CA THR A 197 21.70 -0.11 1.27
C THR A 197 20.65 0.74 1.97
N ALA A 198 19.95 1.57 1.21
CA ALA A 198 18.86 2.39 1.74
C ALA A 198 17.72 1.52 2.30
N LEU A 199 17.38 0.40 1.64
CA LEU A 199 16.34 -0.50 2.14
C LEU A 199 16.73 -1.14 3.47
N LEU A 200 18.00 -1.54 3.64
CA LEU A 200 18.47 -2.13 4.88
C LEU A 200 18.35 -1.15 6.05
N ASP A 201 18.81 0.08 5.86
CA ASP A 201 18.68 1.15 6.85
C ASP A 201 17.21 1.47 7.14
N THR A 202 16.38 1.49 6.11
CA THR A 202 14.94 1.70 6.22
C THR A 202 14.26 0.61 7.04
N LEU A 203 14.55 -0.66 6.79
CA LEU A 203 13.96 -1.77 7.54
C LEU A 203 14.37 -1.75 9.02
N ASP A 204 15.61 -1.36 9.33
CA ASP A 204 16.04 -1.18 10.71
C ASP A 204 15.30 -0.06 11.42
N ARG A 205 15.12 1.09 10.75
CA ARG A 205 14.33 2.21 11.28
C ARG A 205 12.86 1.87 11.45
N LEU A 206 12.26 1.16 10.48
CA LEU A 206 10.86 0.71 10.54
C LEU A 206 10.60 -0.20 11.74
N VAL A 207 11.50 -1.17 12.00
CA VAL A 207 11.38 -2.07 13.16
C VAL A 207 11.50 -1.27 14.46
N ALA A 208 12.54 -0.43 14.59
CA ALA A 208 12.74 0.39 15.77
C ALA A 208 11.57 1.33 16.04
N PHE A 209 11.05 1.98 15.00
CA PHE A 209 9.88 2.85 15.07
C PHE A 209 8.64 2.07 15.52
N ALA A 210 8.36 0.93 14.89
CA ALA A 210 7.20 0.12 15.20
C ALA A 210 7.18 -0.35 16.67
N GLU A 211 8.34 -0.74 17.20
CA GLU A 211 8.51 -1.14 18.61
C GLU A 211 8.30 0.04 19.56
N GLN A 212 8.89 1.19 19.26
CA GLN A 212 8.80 2.39 20.10
C GLN A 212 7.38 2.98 20.13
N ARG A 213 6.66 2.93 19.02
CA ARG A 213 5.31 3.48 18.88
C ARG A 213 4.21 2.47 19.20
N GLY A 214 4.57 1.20 19.46
CA GLY A 214 3.59 0.14 19.72
C GLY A 214 2.67 -0.07 18.52
N VAL A 215 3.22 -0.12 17.31
CA VAL A 215 2.47 -0.45 16.09
C VAL A 215 1.81 -1.82 16.25
N GLU A 216 0.54 -1.93 15.83
CA GLU A 216 -0.22 -3.19 15.89
C GLU A 216 -0.33 -3.84 14.53
N HIS A 217 -0.46 -3.02 13.48
CA HIS A 217 -0.63 -3.47 12.12
C HIS A 217 0.33 -2.77 11.17
N VAL A 218 1.02 -3.53 10.34
CA VAL A 218 1.83 -3.05 9.22
C VAL A 218 1.07 -3.37 7.94
N LEU A 219 0.83 -2.37 7.09
CA LEU A 219 0.06 -2.49 5.85
C LEU A 219 0.88 -1.95 4.68
N GLY A 220 1.03 -2.75 3.63
CA GLY A 220 1.55 -2.27 2.35
C GLY A 220 0.48 -2.21 1.27
N CYS A 221 0.87 -1.81 0.05
CA CYS A 221 -0.09 -1.56 -1.01
C CYS A 221 -0.55 -2.81 -1.76
N HIS A 222 0.14 -3.94 -1.62
CA HIS A 222 -0.15 -5.14 -2.41
C HIS A 222 -0.21 -6.42 -1.59
N VAL A 223 -0.79 -7.46 -2.19
CA VAL A 223 -0.65 -8.85 -1.77
C VAL A 223 -0.34 -9.68 -3.00
N GLU A 224 0.79 -10.38 -2.98
CA GLU A 224 1.23 -11.22 -4.09
C GLU A 224 1.71 -12.59 -3.63
N MET A 225 1.77 -12.83 -2.31
CA MET A 225 2.00 -14.15 -1.74
C MET A 225 0.72 -14.97 -1.72
N THR A 226 0.87 -16.28 -1.63
CA THR A 226 -0.23 -17.18 -1.25
C THR A 226 -0.15 -17.49 0.24
N ARG A 227 -1.22 -18.08 0.81
CA ARG A 227 -1.19 -18.60 2.20
C ARG A 227 -0.18 -19.73 2.41
N ARG A 228 0.39 -20.28 1.33
CA ARG A 228 1.44 -21.31 1.41
C ARG A 228 2.79 -20.62 1.51
N PRO A 229 3.60 -20.88 2.56
CA PRO A 229 4.90 -20.28 2.72
C PRO A 229 5.81 -20.43 1.49
N GLY A 230 6.55 -19.37 1.17
CA GLY A 230 7.50 -19.34 0.05
C GLY A 230 6.88 -19.34 -1.35
N ARG A 231 5.55 -19.23 -1.47
CA ARG A 231 4.85 -19.22 -2.77
C ARG A 231 4.23 -17.87 -3.05
N ASP A 232 4.62 -17.30 -4.18
CA ASP A 232 4.05 -16.09 -4.76
C ASP A 232 3.21 -16.41 -5.99
N TYR A 233 2.20 -15.58 -6.24
CA TYR A 233 1.53 -15.54 -7.54
C TYR A 233 2.48 -15.02 -8.62
N PRO A 234 2.38 -15.47 -9.89
CA PRO A 234 3.14 -14.89 -10.98
C PRO A 234 2.90 -13.38 -11.12
N LEU A 235 3.92 -12.63 -11.56
CA LEU A 235 3.74 -11.23 -11.94
C LEU A 235 2.62 -11.12 -12.99
N GLY A 236 1.77 -10.11 -12.86
CA GLY A 236 0.63 -9.90 -13.76
C GLY A 236 -0.56 -10.84 -13.53
N SER A 237 -0.59 -11.57 -12.41
CA SER A 237 -1.69 -12.46 -12.06
C SER A 237 -2.97 -11.67 -11.79
N ARG A 238 -4.04 -11.99 -12.51
CA ARG A 238 -5.36 -11.35 -12.38
C ARG A 238 -6.35 -12.16 -11.53
N TYR A 239 -5.92 -13.28 -10.97
CA TYR A 239 -6.74 -14.11 -10.10
C TYR A 239 -5.90 -14.69 -8.97
N GLN A 240 -6.16 -14.27 -7.75
CA GLN A 240 -5.37 -14.59 -6.56
C GLN A 240 -6.26 -15.03 -5.38
N PRO A 241 -7.01 -16.15 -5.48
CA PRO A 241 -8.02 -16.54 -4.50
C PRO A 241 -7.45 -17.06 -3.17
N ASP A 242 -6.14 -17.29 -3.07
CA ASP A 242 -5.46 -17.82 -1.88
C ASP A 242 -4.50 -16.77 -1.29
N GLU A 243 -4.86 -15.49 -1.35
CA GLU A 243 -4.10 -14.40 -0.74
C GLU A 243 -4.16 -14.49 0.79
N PRO A 244 -3.03 -14.21 1.50
CA PRO A 244 -3.06 -13.94 2.94
C PRO A 244 -3.68 -12.58 3.23
N SER A 245 -3.86 -12.27 4.51
CA SER A 245 -4.21 -10.91 4.95
C SER A 245 -3.15 -9.90 4.48
N PRO A 246 -3.55 -8.68 4.02
CA PRO A 246 -2.62 -7.59 3.73
C PRO A 246 -1.95 -7.04 5.00
N PHE A 247 -2.54 -7.27 6.16
CA PHE A 247 -2.02 -6.80 7.43
C PHE A 247 -0.93 -7.75 7.95
N MET A 248 0.23 -7.18 8.24
CA MET A 248 1.35 -7.87 8.84
C MET A 248 1.50 -7.47 10.31
N THR A 249 2.09 -8.34 11.12
CA THR A 249 2.50 -8.02 12.48
C THR A 249 3.89 -7.40 12.51
N VAL A 250 4.27 -6.76 13.62
CA VAL A 250 5.64 -6.26 13.84
C VAL A 250 6.66 -7.41 13.83
N ASP A 251 6.26 -8.62 14.27
CA ASP A 251 7.13 -9.80 14.17
C ASP A 251 7.44 -10.20 12.72
N ARG A 252 6.46 -10.09 11.82
CA ARG A 252 6.67 -10.31 10.38
C ARG A 252 7.54 -9.22 9.76
N LEU A 253 7.38 -7.95 10.15
CA LEU A 253 8.26 -6.87 9.75
C LEU A 253 9.72 -7.15 10.19
N ARG A 254 9.91 -7.62 11.43
CA ARG A 254 11.21 -8.02 11.96
C ARG A 254 11.81 -9.17 11.17
N ALA A 255 11.00 -10.20 10.87
CA ALA A 255 11.42 -11.33 10.04
C ALA A 255 11.80 -10.90 8.62
N ALA A 256 11.06 -9.96 8.00
CA ALA A 256 11.38 -9.41 6.69
C ALA A 256 12.74 -8.67 6.70
N ARG A 257 13.01 -7.84 7.71
CA ARG A 257 14.32 -7.19 7.91
C ARG A 257 15.45 -8.21 8.01
N ASP A 258 15.29 -9.21 8.87
CA ASP A 258 16.32 -10.22 9.11
C ASP A 258 16.57 -11.08 7.86
N ALA A 259 15.51 -11.42 7.13
CA ALA A 259 15.59 -12.07 5.83
C ALA A 259 16.36 -11.23 4.81
N PHE A 260 16.03 -9.93 4.69
CA PHE A 260 16.70 -9.04 3.74
C PHE A 260 18.19 -8.88 4.03
N ARG A 261 18.59 -8.78 5.30
CA ARG A 261 20.01 -8.75 5.70
C ARG A 261 20.84 -9.90 5.13
N THR A 262 20.23 -11.05 4.91
CA THR A 262 20.94 -12.22 4.37
C THR A 262 21.16 -12.17 2.86
N VAL A 263 20.49 -11.26 2.14
CA VAL A 263 20.46 -11.20 0.68
C VAL A 263 20.73 -9.82 0.07
N ALA A 264 20.89 -8.78 0.89
CA ALA A 264 21.01 -7.39 0.44
C ALA A 264 22.14 -7.15 -0.58
N ASP A 265 23.24 -7.89 -0.48
CA ASP A 265 24.40 -7.83 -1.37
C ASP A 265 24.32 -8.79 -2.58
N ARG A 266 23.22 -9.54 -2.73
CA ARG A 266 23.06 -10.59 -3.73
C ARG A 266 21.97 -10.24 -4.76
N PRO A 267 22.31 -9.73 -5.96
CA PRO A 267 21.32 -9.51 -7.01
C PRO A 267 20.60 -10.79 -7.41
N GLY A 268 19.25 -10.73 -7.46
CA GLY A 268 18.42 -11.89 -7.81
C GLY A 268 17.06 -11.89 -7.14
N ILE A 269 16.35 -13.00 -7.26
CA ILE A 269 15.04 -13.22 -6.63
C ILE A 269 15.21 -14.14 -5.43
N HIS A 270 14.93 -13.62 -4.24
CA HIS A 270 15.08 -14.32 -2.98
C HIS A 270 13.72 -14.52 -2.33
N ARG A 271 13.31 -15.80 -2.17
CA ARG A 271 11.99 -16.16 -1.62
C ARG A 271 12.12 -16.57 -0.18
N PHE A 272 11.27 -15.97 0.65
CA PHE A 272 11.07 -16.31 2.05
C PHE A 272 9.59 -16.68 2.26
N ASP A 273 9.21 -17.07 3.45
CA ASP A 273 7.88 -17.59 3.73
C ASP A 273 6.76 -16.60 3.32
N ASP A 274 6.90 -15.33 3.70
CA ASP A 274 5.85 -14.32 3.53
C ASP A 274 6.22 -13.20 2.55
N ILE A 275 7.45 -13.21 2.00
CA ILE A 275 7.97 -12.10 1.21
C ILE A 275 8.98 -12.58 0.17
N VAL A 276 9.09 -11.86 -0.92
CA VAL A 276 10.11 -12.09 -1.96
C VAL A 276 10.88 -10.80 -2.19
N PHE A 277 12.20 -10.83 -2.04
CA PHE A 277 13.04 -9.69 -2.41
C PHE A 277 13.60 -9.88 -3.82
N CYS A 278 13.34 -8.91 -4.68
CA CYS A 278 13.87 -8.80 -6.03
C CYS A 278 14.99 -7.75 -6.00
N VAL A 279 16.23 -8.19 -5.74
CA VAL A 279 17.39 -7.30 -5.57
C VAL A 279 18.00 -6.97 -6.92
N GLY A 280 17.92 -5.67 -7.30
CA GLY A 280 18.37 -5.14 -8.59
C GLY A 280 17.36 -5.33 -9.72
N THR A 281 17.58 -4.58 -10.81
CA THR A 281 16.68 -4.50 -11.98
C THR A 281 17.19 -5.24 -13.22
N GLY A 282 18.23 -6.05 -13.07
CA GLY A 282 18.90 -6.74 -14.19
C GLY A 282 18.11 -7.95 -14.71
N PRO A 283 18.60 -8.56 -15.84
CA PRO A 283 17.94 -9.69 -16.48
C PRO A 283 17.74 -10.91 -15.56
N ARG A 284 18.60 -11.10 -14.56
CA ARG A 284 18.46 -12.18 -13.56
C ARG A 284 17.18 -12.09 -12.75
N VAL A 285 16.62 -10.89 -12.59
CA VAL A 285 15.35 -10.63 -11.92
C VAL A 285 14.21 -10.60 -12.93
N LEU A 286 14.33 -9.77 -13.97
CA LEU A 286 13.22 -9.48 -14.88
C LEU A 286 12.84 -10.67 -15.76
N VAL A 287 13.80 -11.41 -16.33
CA VAL A 287 13.50 -12.50 -17.27
C VAL A 287 12.68 -13.63 -16.63
N PRO A 288 13.03 -14.16 -15.44
CA PRO A 288 12.20 -15.19 -14.80
C PRO A 288 10.80 -14.72 -14.42
N LEU A 289 10.65 -13.45 -13.99
CA LEU A 289 9.34 -12.88 -13.65
C LEU A 289 8.46 -12.75 -14.89
N GLN A 290 9.01 -12.22 -16.00
CA GLN A 290 8.29 -12.05 -17.25
C GLN A 290 7.89 -13.39 -17.88
N ALA A 291 8.76 -14.40 -17.81
CA ALA A 291 8.43 -15.75 -18.32
C ALA A 291 7.24 -16.37 -17.54
N ARG A 292 7.24 -16.23 -16.20
CA ARG A 292 6.11 -16.69 -15.39
C ARG A 292 4.84 -15.89 -15.68
N ALA A 293 4.97 -14.56 -15.87
CA ALA A 293 3.85 -13.67 -16.20
C ALA A 293 3.18 -14.06 -17.52
N LEU A 294 3.97 -14.35 -18.56
CA LEU A 294 3.43 -14.75 -19.86
C LEU A 294 2.61 -16.05 -19.76
N VAL A 295 3.13 -17.05 -19.08
CA VAL A 295 2.41 -18.33 -18.86
C VAL A 295 1.10 -18.08 -18.13
N GLU A 296 1.10 -17.26 -17.06
CA GLU A 296 -0.10 -16.98 -16.27
C GLU A 296 -1.14 -16.21 -17.08
N GLN A 297 -0.73 -15.21 -17.86
CA GLN A 297 -1.63 -14.46 -18.74
C GLN A 297 -2.29 -15.35 -19.79
N VAL A 298 -1.54 -16.27 -20.41
CA VAL A 298 -2.11 -17.23 -21.37
C VAL A 298 -3.12 -18.14 -20.67
N ARG A 299 -2.81 -18.64 -19.50
CA ARG A 299 -3.73 -19.51 -18.72
C ARG A 299 -5.01 -18.77 -18.35
N TRP A 300 -4.90 -17.50 -17.91
CA TRP A 300 -6.04 -16.65 -17.58
C TRP A 300 -6.92 -16.40 -18.81
N ARG A 301 -6.33 -16.02 -19.94
CA ARG A 301 -7.05 -15.78 -21.20
C ARG A 301 -7.79 -17.02 -21.71
N LEU A 302 -7.22 -18.20 -21.48
CA LEU A 302 -7.83 -19.47 -21.87
C LEU A 302 -8.84 -20.02 -20.84
N GLY A 303 -9.02 -19.35 -19.67
CA GLY A 303 -9.90 -19.79 -18.61
C GLY A 303 -9.39 -21.03 -17.87
N LEU A 304 -8.09 -21.27 -17.86
CA LEU A 304 -7.48 -22.45 -17.25
C LEU A 304 -7.23 -22.30 -15.74
N LEU A 305 -7.48 -21.10 -15.17
CA LEU A 305 -7.31 -20.83 -13.76
C LEU A 305 -8.50 -21.27 -12.91
N ALA A 306 -9.67 -21.44 -13.52
CA ALA A 306 -10.92 -21.85 -12.84
C ALA A 306 -10.91 -23.30 -12.31
N ARG A 307 -9.87 -24.09 -12.57
CA ARG A 307 -9.83 -25.54 -12.30
C ARG A 307 -8.77 -25.97 -11.30
N ARG A 308 -8.42 -25.16 -10.32
CA ARG A 308 -7.64 -25.69 -9.18
C ARG A 308 -8.62 -26.12 -8.08
N PRO A 309 -8.81 -27.43 -7.84
CA PRO A 309 -9.46 -27.84 -6.62
C PRO A 309 -8.58 -27.36 -5.45
N SER A 310 -9.23 -26.81 -4.45
CA SER A 310 -8.63 -26.60 -3.12
C SER A 310 -8.24 -27.99 -2.58
N THR A 311 -6.97 -28.32 -2.62
CA THR A 311 -6.39 -29.45 -1.88
C THR A 311 -5.55 -28.92 -0.75
#